data_af39a46d3c9d0429ad2d95d2563f0c12
#
_entry.id   af39a46d3c9d0429ad2d95d2563f0c12
#
_cell.length_a   1.000
_cell.length_b   1.000
_cell.length_c   1.000
_cell.angle_alpha   90.00
_cell.angle_beta   90.00
_cell.angle_gamma   90.00
#
_symmetry.space_group_name_H-M   'P 1'
#
loop_
_entity.id
_entity.type
_entity.pdbx_description
1 polymer ?
#
loop_
_entity_poly.entity_id
_entity_poly.type
_entity_poly.pdbx_seq_one_letter_code
_entity_poly.pdbx_strand_id
1 'polypeptide(L)'
;MNTLVNRLIECSLHNLKLLWDDKVKDEKQRLVFFSNNNWDQEEIASAIGFKKYDEPDKRIDLFQRDYPSVISEKIHHSQEVERMNAKGQYIIKKLFQAYYAHPQQLPDSTIVQYMIEVGEYEDLASATTRGIGAVRTKFENFLSSDKHFTINNKIALMRKICDHIAGMTDHFAMEEYKNLYA
;
A
#
# COMPACT_ATOMS: atom_id res chain seq x y z
N MET A 1 -5.00 -26.30 8.58
CA MET A 1 -4.04 -25.22 8.27
C MET A 1 -2.57 -25.63 8.47
N ASN A 2 -2.23 -26.30 9.58
CA ASN A 2 -0.85 -26.75 9.86
C ASN A 2 -0.23 -27.68 8.79
N THR A 3 -1.03 -28.52 8.11
CA THR A 3 -0.52 -29.51 7.14
C THR A 3 0.08 -28.84 5.88
N LEU A 4 -0.53 -27.77 5.36
CA LEU A 4 -0.01 -27.04 4.20
C LEU A 4 1.26 -26.28 4.54
N VAL A 5 1.30 -25.64 5.72
CA VAL A 5 2.49 -24.90 6.19
C VAL A 5 3.66 -25.85 6.39
N ASN A 6 3.43 -27.02 7.05
CA ASN A 6 4.46 -28.01 7.23
C ASN A 6 4.98 -28.55 5.88
N ARG A 7 4.09 -28.80 4.91
CA ARG A 7 4.48 -29.26 3.58
C ARG A 7 5.31 -28.21 2.83
N LEU A 8 4.93 -26.93 2.93
CA LEU A 8 5.71 -25.82 2.36
C LEU A 8 7.12 -25.80 2.93
N ILE A 9 7.25 -25.86 4.26
CA ILE A 9 8.54 -25.86 4.96
C ILE A 9 9.40 -27.06 4.54
N GLU A 10 8.84 -28.26 4.58
CA GLU A 10 9.56 -29.51 4.22
C GLU A 10 10.06 -29.48 2.78
N CYS A 11 9.20 -29.11 1.81
CA CYS A 11 9.60 -29.04 0.41
C CYS A 11 10.63 -27.93 0.17
N SER A 12 10.46 -26.76 0.75
CA SER A 12 11.41 -25.66 0.61
C SER A 12 12.78 -26.00 1.21
N LEU A 13 12.82 -26.60 2.41
CA LEU A 13 14.08 -27.05 3.01
C LEU A 13 14.78 -28.13 2.18
N HIS A 14 14.02 -29.07 1.63
CA HIS A 14 14.56 -30.11 0.75
C HIS A 14 15.17 -29.49 -0.52
N ASN A 15 14.44 -28.61 -1.20
CA ASN A 15 14.92 -27.94 -2.41
C ASN A 15 16.16 -27.05 -2.14
N LEU A 16 16.16 -26.31 -1.05
CA LEU A 16 17.32 -25.49 -0.65
C LEU A 16 18.53 -26.35 -0.33
N LYS A 17 18.32 -27.56 0.23
CA LYS A 17 19.41 -28.52 0.47
C LYS A 17 19.99 -29.04 -0.84
N LEU A 18 19.15 -29.38 -1.80
CA LEU A 18 19.60 -29.81 -3.13
C LEU A 18 20.40 -28.72 -3.85
N LEU A 19 19.91 -27.47 -3.82
CA LEU A 19 20.64 -26.32 -4.35
C LEU A 19 21.99 -26.13 -3.64
N TRP A 20 22.02 -26.29 -2.33
CA TRP A 20 23.25 -26.20 -1.55
C TRP A 20 24.25 -27.29 -1.93
N ASP A 21 23.82 -28.55 -1.99
CA ASP A 21 24.67 -29.69 -2.31
C ASP A 21 25.20 -29.63 -3.75
N ASP A 22 24.46 -29.03 -4.68
CA ASP A 22 24.92 -28.81 -6.07
C ASP A 22 26.00 -27.71 -6.16
N LYS A 23 25.84 -26.62 -5.42
CA LYS A 23 26.76 -25.47 -5.45
C LYS A 23 28.00 -25.63 -4.57
N VAL A 24 27.93 -26.47 -3.53
CA VAL A 24 28.97 -26.57 -2.49
C VAL A 24 29.44 -28.02 -2.37
N LYS A 25 30.32 -28.44 -3.29
CA LYS A 25 30.86 -29.80 -3.34
C LYS A 25 32.00 -30.06 -2.34
N ASP A 26 32.61 -29.00 -1.77
CA ASP A 26 33.77 -29.12 -0.88
C ASP A 26 33.69 -28.13 0.29
N GLU A 27 34.26 -28.53 1.44
CA GLU A 27 34.24 -27.72 2.67
C GLU A 27 34.97 -26.38 2.55
N LYS A 28 36.01 -26.31 1.68
CA LYS A 28 36.69 -25.05 1.32
C LYS A 28 35.81 -24.10 0.52
N GLN A 29 34.94 -24.62 -0.33
CA GLN A 29 33.97 -23.85 -1.10
C GLN A 29 32.88 -23.26 -0.21
N ARG A 30 32.53 -23.89 0.89
CA ARG A 30 31.55 -23.37 1.88
C ARG A 30 31.97 -22.01 2.43
N LEU A 31 33.21 -21.86 2.86
CA LEU A 31 33.72 -20.59 3.41
C LEU A 31 33.76 -19.47 2.38
N VAL A 32 34.20 -19.78 1.17
CA VAL A 32 34.22 -18.82 0.04
C VAL A 32 32.82 -18.43 -0.38
N PHE A 33 31.91 -19.37 -0.40
CA PHE A 33 30.51 -19.13 -0.77
C PHE A 33 29.79 -18.18 0.20
N PHE A 34 29.98 -18.38 1.51
CA PHE A 34 29.43 -17.47 2.53
C PHE A 34 30.08 -16.09 2.51
N SER A 35 31.38 -16.00 2.23
CA SER A 35 32.09 -14.70 2.21
C SER A 35 31.74 -13.83 0.99
N ASN A 36 31.38 -14.43 -0.14
CA ASN A 36 31.16 -13.73 -1.41
C ASN A 36 29.67 -13.44 -1.73
N ASN A 37 28.76 -13.81 -0.82
CA ASN A 37 27.31 -13.56 -0.96
C ASN A 37 26.72 -14.03 -2.33
N ASN A 38 27.18 -15.19 -2.81
CA ASN A 38 26.91 -15.72 -4.16
C ASN A 38 25.55 -16.41 -4.30
N TRP A 39 24.56 -16.06 -3.47
CA TRP A 39 23.20 -16.56 -3.62
C TRP A 39 22.45 -15.73 -4.65
N ASP A 40 21.99 -16.38 -5.70
CA ASP A 40 21.04 -15.77 -6.61
C ASP A 40 19.65 -15.74 -5.94
N GLN A 41 19.09 -14.54 -5.81
CA GLN A 41 17.79 -14.34 -5.18
C GLN A 41 16.66 -15.06 -5.95
N GLU A 42 16.77 -15.15 -7.27
CA GLU A 42 15.79 -15.86 -8.12
C GLU A 42 15.87 -17.38 -7.89
N GLU A 43 17.06 -17.92 -7.74
CA GLU A 43 17.24 -19.36 -7.44
C GLU A 43 16.69 -19.73 -6.05
N ILE A 44 16.95 -18.90 -5.03
CA ILE A 44 16.38 -19.11 -3.69
C ILE A 44 14.85 -19.01 -3.75
N ALA A 45 14.32 -17.99 -4.42
CA ALA A 45 12.88 -17.82 -4.56
C ALA A 45 12.22 -19.01 -5.27
N SER A 46 12.88 -19.58 -6.29
CA SER A 46 12.39 -20.76 -7.00
C SER A 46 12.39 -22.04 -6.14
N ALA A 47 13.30 -22.14 -5.17
CA ALA A 47 13.37 -23.27 -4.24
C ALA A 47 12.27 -23.26 -3.19
N ILE A 48 11.67 -22.08 -2.91
CA ILE A 48 10.58 -21.96 -1.94
C ILE A 48 9.27 -22.36 -2.61
N GLY A 49 8.70 -23.50 -2.21
CA GLY A 49 7.46 -24.00 -2.81
C GLY A 49 6.94 -25.29 -2.18
N PHE A 50 5.77 -25.70 -2.63
CA PHE A 50 5.11 -26.93 -2.17
C PHE A 50 5.59 -28.19 -2.87
N LYS A 51 6.48 -28.07 -3.86
CA LYS A 51 6.99 -29.15 -4.70
C LYS A 51 8.46 -29.38 -4.42
N LYS A 52 8.88 -30.64 -4.30
CA LYS A 52 10.29 -31.03 -4.32
C LYS A 52 10.79 -31.12 -5.76
N TYR A 53 12.02 -30.71 -6.01
CA TYR A 53 12.62 -30.73 -7.36
C TYR A 53 12.77 -32.15 -7.93
N ASP A 54 13.07 -33.09 -7.08
CA ASP A 54 13.33 -34.51 -7.43
C ASP A 54 12.10 -35.41 -7.30
N GLU A 55 11.01 -34.93 -6.67
CA GLU A 55 9.78 -35.69 -6.47
C GLU A 55 8.57 -34.89 -6.99
N PRO A 56 8.20 -34.98 -8.28
CA PRO A 56 7.05 -34.27 -8.80
C PRO A 56 5.74 -34.84 -8.24
N ASP A 57 5.08 -34.07 -7.37
CA ASP A 57 3.74 -34.39 -6.88
C ASP A 57 2.69 -33.74 -7.78
N LYS A 58 2.12 -34.50 -8.68
CA LYS A 58 1.08 -34.02 -9.64
C LYS A 58 -0.12 -33.34 -8.97
N ARG A 59 -0.45 -33.74 -7.73
CA ARG A 59 -1.60 -33.14 -7.00
C ARG A 59 -1.28 -31.71 -6.55
N ILE A 60 -0.03 -31.49 -6.13
CA ILE A 60 0.41 -30.17 -5.69
C ILE A 60 0.62 -29.24 -6.88
N ASP A 61 1.14 -29.77 -8.00
CA ASP A 61 1.24 -29.01 -9.25
C ASP A 61 -0.13 -28.54 -9.75
N LEU A 62 -1.14 -29.40 -9.70
CA LEU A 62 -2.52 -29.05 -10.05
C LEU A 62 -3.08 -27.98 -9.10
N PHE A 63 -2.84 -28.15 -7.79
CA PHE A 63 -3.28 -27.16 -6.80
C PHE A 63 -2.62 -25.78 -6.99
N GLN A 64 -1.30 -25.73 -7.22
CA GLN A 64 -0.58 -24.49 -7.46
C GLN A 64 -1.01 -23.81 -8.77
N ARG A 65 -1.32 -24.58 -9.80
CA ARG A 65 -1.77 -24.06 -11.09
C ARG A 65 -3.22 -23.57 -11.04
N ASP A 66 -4.11 -24.36 -10.45
CA ASP A 66 -5.54 -24.13 -10.53
C ASP A 66 -6.05 -23.23 -9.36
N TYR A 67 -5.34 -23.24 -8.21
CA TYR A 67 -5.74 -22.44 -7.03
C TYR A 67 -5.80 -20.93 -7.30
N PRO A 68 -4.81 -20.28 -7.96
CA PRO A 68 -4.90 -18.87 -8.30
C PRO A 68 -6.09 -18.55 -9.23
N SER A 69 -6.39 -19.43 -10.18
CA SER A 69 -7.52 -19.24 -11.10
C SER A 69 -8.86 -19.34 -10.37
N VAL A 70 -9.01 -20.32 -9.46
CA VAL A 70 -10.21 -20.49 -8.64
C VAL A 70 -10.43 -19.30 -7.70
N ILE A 71 -9.36 -18.80 -7.05
CA ILE A 71 -9.46 -17.61 -6.20
C ILE A 71 -9.84 -16.39 -7.04
N SER A 72 -9.17 -16.20 -8.17
CA SER A 72 -9.47 -15.07 -9.06
C SER A 72 -10.92 -15.12 -9.55
N GLU A 73 -11.37 -16.25 -10.06
CA GLU A 73 -12.69 -16.39 -10.66
C GLU A 73 -13.82 -16.40 -9.63
N LYS A 74 -13.66 -17.15 -8.53
CA LYS A 74 -14.76 -17.34 -7.55
C LYS A 74 -14.76 -16.37 -6.40
N ILE A 75 -13.63 -15.79 -6.05
CA ILE A 75 -13.51 -14.85 -4.93
C ILE A 75 -13.40 -13.43 -5.44
N HIS A 76 -12.37 -13.11 -6.23
CA HIS A 76 -12.12 -11.73 -6.68
C HIS A 76 -13.25 -11.17 -7.57
N HIS A 77 -13.88 -12.01 -8.38
CA HIS A 77 -15.02 -11.64 -9.24
C HIS A 77 -16.38 -12.04 -8.64
N SER A 78 -16.43 -12.31 -7.33
CA SER A 78 -17.72 -12.58 -6.69
C SER A 78 -18.56 -11.30 -6.59
N GLN A 79 -19.90 -11.44 -6.66
CA GLN A 79 -20.81 -10.32 -6.53
C GLN A 79 -20.60 -9.51 -5.24
N GLU A 80 -20.21 -10.16 -4.16
CA GLU A 80 -19.94 -9.51 -2.86
C GLU A 80 -18.71 -8.62 -2.93
N VAL A 81 -17.62 -9.10 -3.50
CA VAL A 81 -16.37 -8.34 -3.67
C VAL A 81 -16.60 -7.17 -4.62
N GLU A 82 -17.30 -7.38 -5.75
CA GLU A 82 -17.63 -6.30 -6.67
C GLU A 82 -18.50 -5.21 -6.02
N ARG A 83 -19.46 -5.59 -5.17
CA ARG A 83 -20.24 -4.62 -4.37
C ARG A 83 -19.38 -3.84 -3.40
N MET A 84 -18.44 -4.51 -2.70
CA MET A 84 -17.53 -3.85 -1.77
C MET A 84 -16.61 -2.86 -2.52
N ASN A 85 -16.05 -3.26 -3.66
CA ASN A 85 -15.22 -2.43 -4.51
C ASN A 85 -15.99 -1.19 -5.01
N ALA A 86 -17.19 -1.40 -5.53
CA ALA A 86 -18.04 -0.31 -6.01
C ALA A 86 -18.41 0.66 -4.88
N LYS A 87 -18.73 0.15 -3.69
CA LYS A 87 -19.00 0.97 -2.50
C LYS A 87 -17.77 1.77 -2.09
N GLY A 88 -16.59 1.15 -2.04
CA GLY A 88 -15.32 1.82 -1.72
C GLY A 88 -15.01 2.95 -2.69
N GLN A 89 -15.10 2.69 -3.98
CA GLN A 89 -14.91 3.70 -5.02
C GLN A 89 -15.88 4.88 -4.90
N TYR A 90 -17.15 4.59 -4.60
CA TYR A 90 -18.17 5.61 -4.39
C TYR A 90 -17.84 6.49 -3.19
N ILE A 91 -17.47 5.90 -2.05
CA ILE A 91 -17.11 6.62 -0.82
C ILE A 91 -15.90 7.53 -1.06
N ILE A 92 -14.81 6.99 -1.63
CA ILE A 92 -13.60 7.75 -1.95
C ILE A 92 -13.92 8.95 -2.84
N LYS A 93 -14.71 8.74 -3.89
CA LYS A 93 -15.14 9.82 -4.80
C LYS A 93 -15.95 10.89 -4.09
N LYS A 94 -16.83 10.51 -3.18
CA LYS A 94 -17.65 11.44 -2.39
C LYS A 94 -16.81 12.22 -1.37
N LEU A 95 -15.89 11.57 -0.66
CA LEU A 95 -14.97 12.24 0.25
C LEU A 95 -14.12 13.27 -0.49
N PHE A 96 -13.56 12.89 -1.66
CA PHE A 96 -12.81 13.84 -2.47
C PHE A 96 -13.66 15.04 -2.89
N GLN A 97 -14.90 14.83 -3.33
CA GLN A 97 -15.81 15.91 -3.70
C GLN A 97 -16.14 16.83 -2.53
N ALA A 98 -16.37 16.29 -1.33
CA ALA A 98 -16.65 17.07 -0.13
C ALA A 98 -15.46 17.96 0.25
N TYR A 99 -14.27 17.40 0.36
CA TYR A 99 -13.06 18.15 0.72
C TYR A 99 -12.65 19.15 -0.37
N TYR A 100 -12.87 18.85 -1.64
CA TYR A 100 -12.58 19.78 -2.72
C TYR A 100 -13.55 20.96 -2.75
N ALA A 101 -14.85 20.73 -2.47
CA ALA A 101 -15.86 21.77 -2.38
C ALA A 101 -15.70 22.62 -1.11
N HIS A 102 -15.30 22.00 0.00
CA HIS A 102 -15.15 22.65 1.30
C HIS A 102 -13.80 22.28 1.96
N PRO A 103 -12.68 22.85 1.47
CA PRO A 103 -11.34 22.50 1.95
C PRO A 103 -11.12 22.79 3.45
N GLN A 104 -11.93 23.65 4.06
CA GLN A 104 -11.89 23.92 5.50
C GLN A 104 -12.25 22.71 6.37
N GLN A 105 -12.88 21.68 5.80
CA GLN A 105 -13.18 20.41 6.49
C GLN A 105 -11.94 19.52 6.64
N LEU A 106 -10.84 19.82 5.95
CA LEU A 106 -9.59 19.09 6.11
C LEU A 106 -9.00 19.23 7.51
N PRO A 107 -8.30 18.21 8.02
CA PRO A 107 -7.57 18.30 9.28
C PRO A 107 -6.52 19.42 9.26
N ASP A 108 -6.26 20.00 10.43
CA ASP A 108 -5.29 21.09 10.60
C ASP A 108 -3.91 20.76 10.05
N SER A 109 -3.45 19.51 10.25
CA SER A 109 -2.17 19.05 9.73
C SER A 109 -2.10 19.10 8.20
N THR A 110 -3.18 18.72 7.52
CA THR A 110 -3.27 18.76 6.06
C THR A 110 -3.32 20.20 5.54
N ILE A 111 -4.08 21.08 6.23
CA ILE A 111 -4.14 22.51 5.90
C ILE A 111 -2.76 23.15 6.04
N VAL A 112 -2.05 22.90 7.14
CA VAL A 112 -0.70 23.42 7.36
C VAL A 112 0.26 22.96 6.26
N GLN A 113 0.26 21.67 5.92
CA GLN A 113 1.11 21.14 4.85
C GLN A 113 0.79 21.77 3.49
N TYR A 114 -0.48 21.99 3.19
CA TYR A 114 -0.88 22.69 1.97
C TYR A 114 -0.37 24.13 1.95
N MET A 115 -0.53 24.86 3.05
CA MET A 115 -0.11 26.26 3.16
C MET A 115 1.42 26.44 3.07
N ILE A 116 2.19 25.44 3.51
CA ILE A 116 3.64 25.40 3.30
C ILE A 116 3.95 25.14 1.81
N GLU A 117 3.27 24.19 1.17
CA GLU A 117 3.52 23.83 -0.23
C GLU A 117 3.22 25.00 -1.20
N VAL A 118 2.22 25.81 -0.90
CA VAL A 118 1.90 27.01 -1.70
C VAL A 118 2.74 28.25 -1.32
N GLY A 119 3.70 28.11 -0.40
CA GLY A 119 4.65 29.16 -0.02
C GLY A 119 4.08 30.24 0.92
N GLU A 120 2.94 29.99 1.56
CA GLU A 120 2.34 30.92 2.52
C GLU A 120 2.97 30.80 3.94
N TYR A 121 3.64 29.69 4.22
CA TYR A 121 4.50 29.46 5.39
C TYR A 121 5.81 28.83 4.94
N GLU A 122 6.92 29.15 5.62
CA GLU A 122 8.25 28.62 5.31
C GLU A 122 8.40 27.17 5.81
N ASP A 123 7.88 26.91 7.03
CA ASP A 123 7.97 25.62 7.69
C ASP A 123 6.83 25.39 8.70
N LEU A 124 6.82 24.20 9.32
CA LEU A 124 5.85 23.81 10.34
C LEU A 124 5.96 24.70 11.59
N ALA A 125 7.17 25.10 11.98
CA ALA A 125 7.39 25.93 13.15
C ALA A 125 6.78 27.33 12.97
N SER A 126 6.94 27.93 11.80
CA SER A 126 6.35 29.25 11.47
C SER A 126 4.82 29.21 11.47
N ALA A 127 4.22 28.11 11.06
CA ALA A 127 2.77 27.90 11.09
C ALA A 127 2.26 27.72 12.53
N THR A 128 2.92 26.87 13.33
CA THR A 128 2.46 26.54 14.69
C THR A 128 2.68 27.66 15.71
N THR A 129 3.69 28.51 15.53
CA THR A 129 3.98 29.63 16.43
C THR A 129 2.81 30.62 16.54
N ARG A 130 2.02 30.79 15.50
CA ARG A 130 0.87 31.69 15.46
C ARG A 130 -0.45 31.08 15.95
N GLY A 131 -0.43 29.77 16.23
CA GLY A 131 -1.60 29.00 16.63
C GLY A 131 -2.51 28.59 15.46
N ILE A 132 -3.21 27.50 15.63
CA ILE A 132 -4.03 26.86 14.58
C ILE A 132 -5.16 27.77 14.06
N GLY A 133 -5.77 28.58 14.92
CA GLY A 133 -6.81 29.52 14.51
C GLY A 133 -6.32 30.56 13.49
N ALA A 134 -5.09 31.06 13.67
CA ALA A 134 -4.49 31.99 12.71
C ALA A 134 -4.19 31.31 11.36
N VAL A 135 -3.81 30.01 11.38
CA VAL A 135 -3.59 29.25 10.16
C VAL A 135 -4.90 29.10 9.40
N ARG A 136 -5.99 28.71 10.06
CA ARG A 136 -7.32 28.59 9.44
C ARG A 136 -7.82 29.89 8.85
N THR A 137 -7.71 31.01 9.58
CA THR A 137 -8.09 32.34 9.06
C THR A 137 -7.26 32.72 7.82
N LYS A 138 -5.95 32.45 7.86
CA LYS A 138 -5.08 32.71 6.70
C LYS A 138 -5.45 31.80 5.52
N PHE A 139 -5.79 30.55 5.78
CA PHE A 139 -6.24 29.59 4.75
C PHE A 139 -7.54 30.05 4.08
N GLU A 140 -8.54 30.49 4.86
CA GLU A 140 -9.79 31.03 4.31
C GLU A 140 -9.54 32.27 3.41
N ASN A 141 -8.70 33.17 3.86
CA ASN A 141 -8.29 34.34 3.06
C ASN A 141 -7.57 33.94 1.79
N PHE A 142 -6.70 32.89 1.86
CA PHE A 142 -6.01 32.37 0.70
C PHE A 142 -6.98 31.73 -0.31
N LEU A 143 -7.94 30.93 0.15
CA LEU A 143 -8.96 30.32 -0.71
C LEU A 143 -9.81 31.35 -1.45
N SER A 144 -10.03 32.54 -0.83
CA SER A 144 -10.79 33.63 -1.43
C SER A 144 -9.94 34.54 -2.34
N SER A 145 -8.64 34.32 -2.41
CA SER A 145 -7.71 35.11 -3.20
C SER A 145 -7.53 34.60 -4.61
N ASP A 146 -7.14 35.47 -5.54
CA ASP A 146 -6.78 35.09 -6.92
C ASP A 146 -5.62 34.09 -6.97
N LYS A 147 -4.74 34.03 -5.97
CA LYS A 147 -3.63 33.10 -5.85
C LYS A 147 -4.12 31.65 -5.81
N HIS A 148 -5.23 31.37 -5.12
CA HIS A 148 -5.81 30.02 -5.07
C HIS A 148 -6.23 29.50 -6.45
N PHE A 149 -6.66 30.37 -7.35
CA PHE A 149 -7.11 29.99 -8.69
C PHE A 149 -5.98 29.57 -9.63
N THR A 150 -4.73 29.75 -9.23
CA THR A 150 -3.58 29.27 -9.99
C THR A 150 -3.64 27.75 -10.15
N ILE A 151 -3.36 27.26 -11.36
CA ILE A 151 -3.39 25.81 -11.67
C ILE A 151 -2.51 24.99 -10.71
N ASN A 152 -1.31 25.49 -10.38
CA ASN A 152 -0.38 24.80 -9.47
C ASN A 152 -0.97 24.65 -8.06
N ASN A 153 -1.61 25.69 -7.53
CA ASN A 153 -2.20 25.68 -6.20
C ASN A 153 -3.43 24.75 -6.11
N LYS A 154 -4.22 24.68 -7.18
CA LYS A 154 -5.33 23.70 -7.29
C LYS A 154 -4.80 22.26 -7.33
N ILE A 155 -3.75 22.01 -8.09
CA ILE A 155 -3.11 20.68 -8.15
C ILE A 155 -2.53 20.31 -6.79
N ALA A 156 -1.87 21.24 -6.09
CA ALA A 156 -1.35 21.02 -4.74
C ALA A 156 -2.49 20.68 -3.76
N LEU A 157 -3.61 21.41 -3.79
CA LEU A 157 -4.78 21.08 -2.96
C LEU A 157 -5.34 19.68 -3.26
N MET A 158 -5.56 19.36 -4.54
CA MET A 158 -6.05 18.04 -4.94
C MET A 158 -5.12 16.92 -4.47
N ARG A 159 -3.79 17.12 -4.56
CA ARG A 159 -2.80 16.15 -4.07
C ARG A 159 -2.91 15.95 -2.56
N LYS A 160 -3.01 17.04 -1.76
CA LYS A 160 -3.18 16.94 -0.31
C LYS A 160 -4.48 16.25 0.09
N ILE A 161 -5.56 16.46 -0.64
CA ILE A 161 -6.82 15.73 -0.45
C ILE A 161 -6.63 14.23 -0.75
N CYS A 162 -5.97 13.89 -1.85
CA CYS A 162 -5.68 12.50 -2.20
C CYS A 162 -4.81 11.83 -1.14
N ASP A 163 -3.74 12.48 -0.68
CA ASP A 163 -2.83 11.97 0.35
C ASP A 163 -3.58 11.74 1.68
N HIS A 164 -4.46 12.67 2.04
CA HIS A 164 -5.30 12.54 3.23
C HIS A 164 -6.23 11.32 3.14
N ILE A 165 -6.94 11.17 2.02
CA ILE A 165 -7.86 10.03 1.81
C ILE A 165 -7.08 8.71 1.74
N ALA A 166 -5.93 8.68 1.07
CA ALA A 166 -5.09 7.49 0.97
C ALA A 166 -4.52 7.03 2.32
N GLY A 167 -4.37 7.94 3.28
CA GLY A 167 -3.97 7.63 4.66
C GLY A 167 -5.10 7.09 5.54
N MET A 168 -6.35 7.05 5.05
CA MET A 168 -7.48 6.53 5.81
C MET A 168 -7.53 5.01 5.78
N THR A 169 -7.93 4.39 6.88
CA THR A 169 -8.40 2.99 6.86
C THR A 169 -9.81 2.92 6.28
N ASP A 170 -10.22 1.76 5.78
CA ASP A 170 -11.57 1.56 5.23
C ASP A 170 -12.67 1.95 6.23
N HIS A 171 -12.47 1.59 7.50
CA HIS A 171 -13.41 1.92 8.57
C HIS A 171 -13.51 3.43 8.78
N PHE A 172 -12.36 4.12 8.86
CA PHE A 172 -12.33 5.56 9.03
C PHE A 172 -12.96 6.29 7.84
N ALA A 173 -12.68 5.87 6.61
CA ALA A 173 -13.29 6.46 5.42
C ALA A 173 -14.82 6.28 5.39
N MET A 174 -15.33 5.13 5.87
CA MET A 174 -16.77 4.91 5.98
C MET A 174 -17.42 5.78 7.06
N GLU A 175 -16.76 5.97 8.21
CA GLU A 175 -17.27 6.85 9.28
C GLU A 175 -17.24 8.31 8.83
N GLU A 176 -16.15 8.74 8.21
CA GLU A 176 -16.03 10.09 7.70
C GLU A 176 -17.07 10.40 6.62
N TYR A 177 -17.32 9.45 5.72
CA TYR A 177 -18.42 9.57 4.77
C TYR A 177 -19.78 9.76 5.46
N LYS A 178 -20.07 9.03 6.54
CA LYS A 178 -21.30 9.20 7.30
C LYS A 178 -21.35 10.58 7.97
N ASN A 179 -20.25 11.03 8.57
CA ASN A 179 -20.19 12.35 9.23
C ASN A 179 -20.45 13.51 8.25
N LEU A 180 -20.03 13.37 7.00
CA LEU A 180 -20.19 14.40 5.97
C LEU A 180 -21.56 14.35 5.25
N TYR A 181 -22.22 13.21 5.19
CA TYR A 181 -23.40 12.99 4.33
C TYR A 181 -24.62 12.37 5.04
N ALA A 182 -24.53 11.98 6.31
CA ALA A 182 -25.65 11.47 7.09
C ALA A 182 -26.11 12.48 8.13
#